data_c24a3bfba9a4fa60aab98d96aee055f6
#
_entry.id   c24a3bfba9a4fa60aab98d96aee055f6
#
_cell.length_a   1.000
_cell.length_b   1.000
_cell.length_c   1.000
_cell.angle_alpha   90.00
_cell.angle_beta   90.00
_cell.angle_gamma   90.00
#
_symmetry.space_group_name_H-M   'P 1'
#
loop_
_entity.id
_entity.type
_entity.pdbx_description
1 polymer ?
#
loop_
_entity_poly.entity_id
_entity_poly.type
_entity_poly.pdbx_seq_one_letter_code
_entity_poly.pdbx_strand_id
1 'polypeptide(L)'
;MENRANLKSGEFLVKETDAQRVFIPEEFSEEQKMIEETCYDFLDTEVFPNLDRIDNQEEGLMPGLLKKAGELGLLGVAVPEEYSGFGQTFVTQMLACEAFGAGYSFAVAYSAHTGIGTLPIMYYGNEEQRKKYVTKLATGEYLGSYCLTEPGAGSDANSGTTNAVLSEDGKYYILNGQKMWITNAGFSDILTVFAKIDNDRVLSAFIVERNYPGITFNPEEKKMGIKGSSTRQIFFNDCKVPVENLIGKRGEGFRIALSILHMGRIKLGANVLGAAKKAIGESVAYANERKQFGQFISNFGAIKHKLAEQVIRTFTTESAVYRVSNDVDTAINDCTKAGMDYGRATIEGISHYAVEAAILKVYGSEALDYVVDESVQIFGGMGYSAETLVEKGYRDSRINRIFEGTNEINRMLVVDTAMKRAMKGDFDLFGEAKKVSGSVTGLKSQDSKKEEYFAEKKRYIKNFKKAILLAIDKASEKFQKQLVYEQEILFNISDMIMALYVSESTLLRVEKLSGMKDAGYLKIYKDILDVNIYDAAARIKKSGLDAVNSFAEGEDLNSLARAINIFTEIAGVNIKEARRRIADKLIDD
;
A
#
# COMPACT_ATOMS: atom_id res chain seq x y z
N MET A 1 -17.59 -23.99 -18.64
CA MET A 1 -17.36 -22.96 -17.62
C MET A 1 -16.60 -21.84 -18.29
N GLU A 2 -17.24 -20.69 -18.52
CA GLU A 2 -16.55 -19.52 -19.07
C GLU A 2 -15.40 -19.14 -18.14
N ASN A 3 -14.21 -19.07 -18.71
CA ASN A 3 -12.96 -18.66 -18.05
C ASN A 3 -13.05 -17.15 -17.79
N ARG A 4 -13.81 -16.74 -16.73
CA ARG A 4 -13.91 -15.33 -16.36
C ARG A 4 -12.56 -14.92 -15.78
N ALA A 5 -11.79 -14.15 -16.54
CA ALA A 5 -10.54 -13.54 -16.09
C ALA A 5 -10.77 -12.72 -14.79
N ASN A 6 -9.75 -12.60 -13.96
CA ASN A 6 -9.79 -11.70 -12.80
C ASN A 6 -10.07 -10.26 -13.25
N LEU A 7 -10.75 -9.50 -12.40
CA LEU A 7 -11.03 -8.10 -12.69
C LEU A 7 -9.73 -7.31 -12.78
N LYS A 8 -9.63 -6.44 -13.79
CA LYS A 8 -8.53 -5.51 -13.95
C LYS A 8 -8.83 -4.21 -13.19
N SER A 9 -7.80 -3.39 -13.03
CA SER A 9 -7.85 -2.14 -12.26
C SER A 9 -9.08 -1.28 -12.54
N GLY A 10 -9.81 -0.97 -11.50
CA GLY A 10 -11.01 -0.15 -11.55
C GLY A 10 -12.29 -0.87 -12.01
N GLU A 11 -12.20 -2.08 -12.58
CA GLU A 11 -13.38 -2.83 -13.04
C GLU A 11 -14.35 -3.18 -11.91
N PHE A 12 -13.87 -3.27 -10.67
CA PHE A 12 -14.70 -3.51 -9.48
C PHE A 12 -15.78 -2.42 -9.28
N LEU A 13 -15.63 -1.26 -9.88
CA LEU A 13 -16.64 -0.18 -9.84
C LEU A 13 -17.92 -0.55 -10.60
N VAL A 14 -17.81 -1.39 -11.62
CA VAL A 14 -18.91 -1.73 -12.54
C VAL A 14 -19.21 -3.23 -12.62
N LYS A 15 -18.30 -4.09 -12.12
CA LYS A 15 -18.45 -5.55 -12.15
C LYS A 15 -18.54 -6.13 -10.74
N GLU A 16 -19.11 -7.32 -10.64
CA GLU A 16 -19.17 -8.11 -9.41
C GLU A 16 -18.01 -9.11 -9.37
N THR A 17 -17.48 -9.38 -8.19
CA THR A 17 -16.44 -10.39 -7.93
C THR A 17 -17.06 -11.58 -7.22
N ASP A 18 -16.63 -12.79 -7.58
CA ASP A 18 -17.00 -14.03 -6.89
C ASP A 18 -16.07 -14.26 -5.68
N ALA A 19 -16.64 -14.52 -4.51
CA ALA A 19 -15.91 -14.79 -3.28
C ALA A 19 -14.94 -15.96 -3.40
N GLN A 20 -15.28 -17.00 -4.18
CA GLN A 20 -14.41 -18.17 -4.37
C GLN A 20 -13.14 -17.87 -5.17
N ARG A 21 -13.07 -16.73 -5.84
CA ARG A 21 -11.93 -16.33 -6.67
C ARG A 21 -10.91 -15.47 -5.93
N VAL A 22 -11.28 -14.84 -4.82
CA VAL A 22 -10.33 -14.04 -4.05
C VAL A 22 -9.46 -14.95 -3.20
N PHE A 23 -8.18 -14.63 -3.13
CA PHE A 23 -7.28 -15.23 -2.17
C PHE A 23 -7.48 -14.57 -0.80
N ILE A 24 -7.41 -15.36 0.25
CA ILE A 24 -7.54 -14.91 1.63
C ILE A 24 -6.38 -15.45 2.47
N PRO A 25 -5.94 -14.77 3.54
CA PRO A 25 -4.82 -15.22 4.38
C PRO A 25 -4.99 -16.63 4.95
N GLU A 26 -6.21 -17.07 5.17
CA GLU A 26 -6.51 -18.40 5.66
C GLU A 26 -6.18 -19.53 4.67
N GLU A 27 -5.76 -19.19 3.44
CA GLU A 27 -5.32 -20.10 2.39
C GLU A 27 -3.79 -20.18 2.22
N PHE A 28 -3.01 -19.50 3.10
CA PHE A 28 -1.55 -19.62 3.03
C PHE A 28 -1.11 -21.08 3.11
N SER A 29 -0.20 -21.46 2.20
CA SER A 29 0.44 -22.77 2.20
C SER A 29 1.38 -22.94 3.41
N GLU A 30 1.75 -24.15 3.72
CA GLU A 30 2.74 -24.41 4.78
C GLU A 30 4.10 -23.77 4.46
N GLU A 31 4.51 -23.75 3.19
CA GLU A 31 5.74 -23.07 2.76
C GLU A 31 5.67 -21.56 3.04
N GLN A 32 4.53 -20.92 2.71
CA GLN A 32 4.32 -19.50 3.00
C GLN A 32 4.38 -19.20 4.50
N LYS A 33 3.76 -20.05 5.33
CA LYS A 33 3.81 -19.92 6.79
C LYS A 33 5.23 -20.10 7.34
N MET A 34 6.02 -21.02 6.79
CA MET A 34 7.43 -21.19 7.18
C MET A 34 8.26 -19.93 6.85
N ILE A 35 8.02 -19.29 5.70
CA ILE A 35 8.68 -18.03 5.35
C ILE A 35 8.27 -16.92 6.33
N GLU A 36 6.99 -16.82 6.65
CA GLU A 36 6.45 -15.87 7.63
C GLU A 36 7.11 -16.07 9.00
N GLU A 37 7.12 -17.32 9.50
CA GLU A 37 7.74 -17.70 10.78
C GLU A 37 9.22 -17.33 10.81
N THR A 38 9.96 -17.65 9.74
CA THR A 38 11.39 -17.26 9.62
C THR A 38 11.60 -15.75 9.70
N CYS A 39 10.69 -14.96 9.11
CA CYS A 39 10.75 -13.50 9.22
C CYS A 39 10.52 -13.01 10.66
N TYR A 40 9.54 -13.57 11.37
CA TYR A 40 9.30 -13.23 12.78
C TYR A 40 10.43 -13.69 13.70
N ASP A 41 10.96 -14.90 13.52
CA ASP A 41 12.12 -15.40 14.27
C ASP A 41 13.33 -14.48 14.10
N PHE A 42 13.54 -13.99 12.88
CA PHE A 42 14.60 -13.01 12.62
C PHE A 42 14.36 -11.69 13.37
N LEU A 43 13.12 -11.20 13.39
CA LEU A 43 12.80 -9.99 14.16
C LEU A 43 13.03 -10.19 15.66
N ASP A 44 12.59 -11.32 16.21
CA ASP A 44 12.67 -11.63 17.63
C ASP A 44 14.12 -11.83 18.10
N THR A 45 14.95 -12.44 17.27
CA THR A 45 16.34 -12.76 17.64
C THR A 45 17.33 -11.66 17.30
N GLU A 46 17.15 -10.96 16.20
CA GLU A 46 18.15 -10.04 15.66
C GLU A 46 17.72 -8.57 15.72
N VAL A 47 16.44 -8.24 15.57
CA VAL A 47 15.99 -6.86 15.46
C VAL A 47 15.49 -6.31 16.80
N PHE A 48 14.53 -6.94 17.44
CA PHE A 48 13.92 -6.41 18.66
C PHE A 48 14.89 -6.25 19.84
N PRO A 49 15.86 -7.15 20.06
CA PRO A 49 16.88 -6.93 21.10
C PRO A 49 17.81 -5.73 20.86
N ASN A 50 17.83 -5.22 19.62
CA ASN A 50 18.74 -4.17 19.18
C ASN A 50 18.07 -2.83 18.85
N LEU A 51 16.76 -2.64 19.16
CA LEU A 51 16.01 -1.45 18.73
C LEU A 51 16.63 -0.12 19.11
N ASP A 52 17.16 0.01 20.34
CA ASP A 52 17.80 1.24 20.79
C ASP A 52 19.14 1.49 20.07
N ARG A 53 19.92 0.45 19.82
CA ARG A 53 21.17 0.51 19.05
C ARG A 53 20.89 0.88 17.59
N ILE A 54 19.81 0.33 17.03
CA ILE A 54 19.33 0.67 15.68
C ILE A 54 18.94 2.15 15.62
N ASP A 55 18.13 2.65 16.57
CA ASP A 55 17.68 4.04 16.57
C ASP A 55 18.81 5.04 16.81
N ASN A 56 19.84 4.63 17.55
CA ASN A 56 21.08 5.40 17.73
C ASN A 56 22.03 5.27 16.52
N GLN A 57 21.63 4.56 15.48
CA GLN A 57 22.42 4.36 14.25
C GLN A 57 23.82 3.81 14.53
N GLU A 58 23.92 2.80 15.40
CA GLU A 58 25.21 2.17 15.69
C GLU A 58 25.89 1.70 14.39
N GLU A 59 27.13 2.11 14.21
CA GLU A 59 27.88 1.86 12.98
C GLU A 59 27.94 0.37 12.63
N GLY A 60 27.65 0.00 11.40
CA GLY A 60 27.68 -1.37 10.92
C GLY A 60 26.48 -2.23 11.33
N LEU A 61 25.64 -1.82 12.29
CA LEU A 61 24.54 -2.65 12.79
C LEU A 61 23.47 -2.88 11.72
N MET A 62 22.87 -1.83 11.14
CA MET A 62 21.81 -1.98 10.12
C MET A 62 22.28 -2.76 8.88
N PRO A 63 23.42 -2.42 8.24
CA PRO A 63 23.92 -3.23 7.13
C PRO A 63 24.26 -4.67 7.54
N GLY A 64 24.73 -4.91 8.77
CA GLY A 64 24.95 -6.25 9.32
C GLY A 64 23.66 -7.06 9.44
N LEU A 65 22.58 -6.46 9.92
CA LEU A 65 21.25 -7.09 9.98
C LEU A 65 20.72 -7.44 8.59
N LEU A 66 20.85 -6.53 7.61
CA LEU A 66 20.46 -6.82 6.24
C LEU A 66 21.26 -7.96 5.63
N LYS A 67 22.59 -8.02 5.86
CA LYS A 67 23.43 -9.14 5.41
C LYS A 67 23.00 -10.47 6.01
N LYS A 68 22.74 -10.52 7.32
CA LYS A 68 22.20 -11.71 7.98
C LYS A 68 20.86 -12.15 7.38
N ALA A 69 19.95 -11.21 7.08
CA ALA A 69 18.71 -11.52 6.39
C ALA A 69 18.98 -12.08 4.98
N GLY A 70 20.01 -11.58 4.28
CA GLY A 70 20.47 -12.12 2.99
C GLY A 70 21.03 -13.54 3.10
N GLU A 71 21.78 -13.87 4.13
CA GLU A 71 22.29 -15.22 4.40
C GLU A 71 21.16 -16.24 4.60
N LEU A 72 20.01 -15.79 5.12
CA LEU A 72 18.78 -16.59 5.22
C LEU A 72 17.94 -16.56 3.94
N GLY A 73 18.38 -15.88 2.87
CA GLY A 73 17.66 -15.73 1.61
C GLY A 73 16.49 -14.73 1.66
N LEU A 74 16.24 -14.07 2.81
CA LEU A 74 15.09 -13.19 3.02
C LEU A 74 15.16 -11.89 2.20
N LEU A 75 16.33 -11.49 1.70
CA LEU A 75 16.46 -10.39 0.74
C LEU A 75 16.11 -10.81 -0.69
N GLY A 76 16.16 -12.11 -1.00
CA GLY A 76 15.95 -12.70 -2.31
C GLY A 76 14.53 -13.28 -2.55
N VAL A 77 13.56 -13.05 -1.66
CA VAL A 77 12.22 -13.66 -1.78
C VAL A 77 11.58 -13.42 -3.16
N ALA A 78 11.70 -12.21 -3.71
CA ALA A 78 11.16 -11.83 -5.02
C ALA A 78 12.08 -12.16 -6.19
N VAL A 79 13.35 -12.44 -5.93
CA VAL A 79 14.38 -12.60 -6.97
C VAL A 79 14.33 -14.03 -7.52
N PRO A 80 14.39 -14.24 -8.85
CA PRO A 80 14.46 -15.58 -9.42
C PRO A 80 15.66 -16.40 -8.94
N GLU A 81 15.51 -17.73 -8.92
CA GLU A 81 16.56 -18.66 -8.49
C GLU A 81 17.86 -18.51 -9.28
N GLU A 82 17.78 -18.19 -10.58
CA GLU A 82 18.96 -17.94 -11.43
C GLU A 82 19.85 -16.78 -10.95
N TYR A 83 19.30 -15.87 -10.11
CA TYR A 83 20.02 -14.77 -9.46
C TYR A 83 20.13 -14.94 -7.94
N SER A 84 20.11 -16.19 -7.46
CA SER A 84 20.27 -16.58 -6.04
C SER A 84 19.09 -16.11 -5.14
N GLY A 85 17.90 -15.99 -5.68
CA GLY A 85 16.68 -15.73 -4.91
C GLY A 85 15.81 -16.98 -4.77
N PHE A 86 14.58 -16.80 -4.28
CA PHE A 86 13.59 -17.88 -4.09
C PHE A 86 12.49 -17.89 -5.15
N GLY A 87 12.40 -16.87 -6.00
CA GLY A 87 11.40 -16.80 -7.07
C GLY A 87 9.94 -16.90 -6.61
N GLN A 88 9.66 -16.44 -5.40
CA GLN A 88 8.37 -16.61 -4.75
C GLN A 88 7.27 -15.75 -5.39
N THR A 89 6.02 -16.20 -5.25
CA THR A 89 4.83 -15.51 -5.74
C THR A 89 4.69 -14.12 -5.11
N PHE A 90 3.92 -13.25 -5.74
CA PHE A 90 3.69 -11.90 -5.21
C PHE A 90 2.96 -11.92 -3.87
N VAL A 91 2.05 -12.89 -3.65
CA VAL A 91 1.43 -13.13 -2.34
C VAL A 91 2.48 -13.42 -1.27
N THR A 92 3.44 -14.31 -1.54
CA THR A 92 4.52 -14.63 -0.59
C THR A 92 5.42 -13.44 -0.31
N GLN A 93 5.71 -12.63 -1.34
CA GLN A 93 6.47 -11.39 -1.17
C GLN A 93 5.74 -10.41 -0.25
N MET A 94 4.42 -10.29 -0.37
CA MET A 94 3.62 -9.42 0.52
C MET A 94 3.58 -9.97 1.95
N LEU A 95 3.53 -11.29 2.12
CA LEU A 95 3.58 -11.92 3.44
C LEU A 95 4.91 -11.65 4.16
N ALA A 96 6.04 -11.78 3.47
CA ALA A 96 7.34 -11.41 4.03
C ALA A 96 7.42 -9.89 4.36
N CYS A 97 6.84 -9.04 3.50
CA CYS A 97 6.76 -7.60 3.76
C CYS A 97 5.88 -7.29 4.98
N GLU A 98 4.78 -8.01 5.17
CA GLU A 98 3.93 -7.87 6.34
C GLU A 98 4.68 -8.27 7.60
N ALA A 99 5.27 -9.46 7.65
CA ALA A 99 6.01 -9.93 8.81
C ALA A 99 7.11 -8.92 9.23
N PHE A 100 7.95 -8.49 8.28
CA PHE A 100 8.98 -7.49 8.55
C PHE A 100 8.44 -6.10 8.88
N GLY A 101 7.18 -5.80 8.55
CA GLY A 101 6.50 -4.56 8.90
C GLY A 101 6.50 -4.26 10.40
N ALA A 102 6.57 -5.29 11.25
CA ALA A 102 6.71 -5.14 12.70
C ALA A 102 8.09 -4.63 13.14
N GLY A 103 9.09 -4.56 12.25
CA GLY A 103 10.52 -4.32 12.55
C GLY A 103 10.94 -2.85 12.67
N TYR A 104 10.02 -1.89 12.79
CA TYR A 104 10.31 -0.46 12.95
C TYR A 104 11.25 0.08 11.85
N SER A 105 12.38 0.71 12.24
CA SER A 105 13.38 1.25 11.29
C SER A 105 13.99 0.17 10.37
N PHE A 106 14.12 -1.08 10.85
CA PHE A 106 14.59 -2.20 10.03
C PHE A 106 13.63 -2.49 8.87
N ALA A 107 12.32 -2.46 9.10
CA ALA A 107 11.30 -2.65 8.06
C ALA A 107 11.49 -1.70 6.87
N VAL A 108 11.85 -0.44 7.14
CA VAL A 108 12.09 0.57 6.10
C VAL A 108 13.36 0.28 5.33
N ALA A 109 14.46 -0.06 6.02
CA ALA A 109 15.73 -0.41 5.39
C ALA A 109 15.61 -1.66 4.50
N TYR A 110 14.93 -2.70 4.99
CA TYR A 110 14.62 -3.92 4.28
C TYR A 110 13.76 -3.65 3.02
N SER A 111 12.65 -2.93 3.18
CA SER A 111 11.71 -2.64 2.09
C SER A 111 12.34 -1.76 1.01
N ALA A 112 13.17 -0.80 1.38
CA ALA A 112 13.91 0.03 0.43
C ALA A 112 14.90 -0.81 -0.39
N HIS A 113 15.64 -1.70 0.25
CA HIS A 113 16.59 -2.57 -0.41
C HIS A 113 15.89 -3.58 -1.33
N THR A 114 14.99 -4.42 -0.80
CA THR A 114 14.32 -5.50 -1.54
C THR A 114 13.27 -5.02 -2.55
N GLY A 115 12.84 -3.77 -2.41
CA GLY A 115 11.88 -3.12 -3.30
C GLY A 115 12.57 -2.17 -4.27
N ILE A 116 12.49 -0.90 -3.95
CA ILE A 116 12.87 0.17 -4.86
C ILE A 116 14.36 0.20 -5.22
N GLY A 117 15.26 -0.33 -4.37
CA GLY A 117 16.70 -0.40 -4.62
C GLY A 117 17.10 -1.52 -5.61
N THR A 118 16.46 -2.68 -5.53
CA THR A 118 16.81 -3.88 -6.32
C THR A 118 15.97 -4.03 -7.59
N LEU A 119 14.67 -3.82 -7.49
CA LEU A 119 13.71 -4.17 -8.54
C LEU A 119 13.86 -3.39 -9.87
N PRO A 120 14.31 -2.11 -9.91
CA PRO A 120 14.61 -1.46 -11.17
C PRO A 120 15.63 -2.21 -12.02
N ILE A 121 16.70 -2.72 -11.38
CA ILE A 121 17.75 -3.48 -12.06
C ILE A 121 17.21 -4.85 -12.48
N MET A 122 16.47 -5.51 -11.60
CA MET A 122 15.90 -6.83 -11.85
C MET A 122 14.93 -6.83 -13.04
N TYR A 123 14.02 -5.86 -13.13
CA TYR A 123 12.97 -5.87 -14.15
C TYR A 123 13.34 -5.15 -15.44
N TYR A 124 14.23 -4.16 -15.40
CA TYR A 124 14.58 -3.36 -16.56
C TYR A 124 16.04 -3.48 -16.98
N GLY A 125 16.89 -4.05 -16.13
CA GLY A 125 18.28 -4.34 -16.47
C GLY A 125 18.41 -5.39 -17.57
N ASN A 126 19.50 -5.33 -18.32
CA ASN A 126 19.90 -6.41 -19.23
C ASN A 126 20.49 -7.58 -18.44
N GLU A 127 20.77 -8.68 -19.13
CA GLU A 127 21.26 -9.92 -18.49
C GLU A 127 22.60 -9.73 -17.77
N GLU A 128 23.50 -8.94 -18.33
CA GLU A 128 24.82 -8.64 -17.72
C GLU A 128 24.64 -7.83 -16.43
N GLN A 129 23.76 -6.82 -16.43
CA GLN A 129 23.43 -6.03 -15.27
C GLN A 129 22.78 -6.88 -14.17
N ARG A 130 21.84 -7.76 -14.53
CA ARG A 130 21.19 -8.68 -13.58
C ARG A 130 22.22 -9.60 -12.92
N LYS A 131 23.04 -10.29 -13.70
CA LYS A 131 24.08 -11.18 -13.18
C LYS A 131 25.10 -10.47 -12.30
N LYS A 132 25.50 -9.26 -12.68
CA LYS A 132 26.49 -8.47 -11.93
C LYS A 132 25.94 -7.96 -10.61
N TYR A 133 24.69 -7.47 -10.59
CA TYR A 133 24.16 -6.71 -9.46
C TYR A 133 23.07 -7.44 -8.69
N VAL A 134 22.08 -8.07 -9.38
CA VAL A 134 20.91 -8.63 -8.69
C VAL A 134 21.29 -9.81 -7.79
N THR A 135 22.18 -10.69 -8.24
CA THR A 135 22.68 -11.82 -7.43
C THR A 135 23.28 -11.34 -6.11
N LYS A 136 24.08 -10.28 -6.15
CA LYS A 136 24.71 -9.73 -4.95
C LYS A 136 23.74 -8.95 -4.05
N LEU A 137 22.75 -8.32 -4.65
CA LEU A 137 21.66 -7.67 -3.91
C LEU A 137 20.75 -8.70 -3.21
N ALA A 138 20.47 -9.83 -3.85
CA ALA A 138 19.66 -10.90 -3.28
C ALA A 138 20.33 -11.59 -2.08
N THR A 139 21.64 -11.71 -2.09
CA THR A 139 22.43 -12.33 -1.00
C THR A 139 22.86 -11.34 0.09
N GLY A 140 22.65 -10.04 -0.11
CA GLY A 140 23.13 -9.00 0.81
C GLY A 140 24.64 -8.72 0.71
N GLU A 141 25.36 -9.27 -0.29
CA GLU A 141 26.74 -8.87 -0.59
C GLU A 141 26.79 -7.39 -0.98
N TYR A 142 25.81 -6.94 -1.78
CA TYR A 142 25.56 -5.54 -2.05
C TYR A 142 24.23 -5.10 -1.43
N LEU A 143 24.18 -3.85 -0.97
CA LEU A 143 22.96 -3.21 -0.50
C LEU A 143 22.58 -2.08 -1.45
N GLY A 144 21.25 -1.91 -1.68
CA GLY A 144 20.72 -1.01 -2.68
C GLY A 144 19.97 0.19 -2.10
N SER A 145 20.04 1.31 -2.83
CA SER A 145 19.25 2.53 -2.61
C SER A 145 18.59 3.01 -3.88
N TYR A 146 17.54 3.82 -3.72
CA TYR A 146 16.76 4.41 -4.81
C TYR A 146 16.82 5.93 -4.75
N CYS A 147 17.42 6.53 -5.77
CA CYS A 147 17.81 7.94 -5.79
C CYS A 147 16.97 8.72 -6.81
N LEU A 148 15.67 8.94 -6.49
CA LEU A 148 14.74 9.69 -7.34
C LEU A 148 14.57 11.13 -6.85
N THR A 149 14.22 11.33 -5.58
CA THR A 149 13.81 12.60 -5.00
C THR A 149 14.95 13.63 -5.00
N GLU A 150 14.62 14.88 -5.34
CA GLU A 150 15.52 16.03 -5.26
C GLU A 150 14.88 17.16 -4.43
N PRO A 151 15.64 18.16 -3.95
CA PRO A 151 15.07 19.27 -3.17
C PRO A 151 13.89 19.98 -3.85
N GLY A 152 13.90 20.10 -5.17
CA GLY A 152 12.83 20.73 -5.97
C GLY A 152 11.85 19.72 -6.60
N ALA A 153 12.04 18.40 -6.44
CA ALA A 153 11.29 17.37 -7.15
C ALA A 153 10.91 16.23 -6.20
N GLY A 154 9.81 16.40 -5.47
CA GLY A 154 9.19 15.38 -4.63
C GLY A 154 8.00 14.72 -5.33
N SER A 155 6.79 15.28 -5.18
CA SER A 155 5.57 14.77 -5.84
C SER A 155 5.64 14.87 -7.35
N ASP A 156 6.25 15.94 -7.91
CA ASP A 156 6.58 16.06 -9.32
C ASP A 156 7.97 15.49 -9.58
N ALA A 157 8.09 14.16 -9.54
CA ALA A 157 9.38 13.49 -9.66
C ALA A 157 10.08 13.73 -11.00
N ASN A 158 9.33 13.96 -12.10
CA ASN A 158 9.93 14.23 -13.41
C ASN A 158 10.52 15.64 -13.55
N SER A 159 10.26 16.54 -12.60
CA SER A 159 10.85 17.88 -12.55
C SER A 159 12.30 17.91 -12.04
N GLY A 160 12.88 16.75 -11.67
CA GLY A 160 14.26 16.63 -11.23
C GLY A 160 15.26 17.27 -12.19
N THR A 161 16.34 17.84 -11.64
CA THR A 161 17.35 18.63 -12.35
C THR A 161 18.72 17.93 -12.44
N THR A 162 18.91 16.82 -11.74
CA THR A 162 20.13 15.99 -11.88
C THR A 162 20.27 15.61 -13.35
N ASN A 163 21.44 15.90 -13.93
CA ASN A 163 21.72 15.66 -15.34
C ASN A 163 22.85 14.66 -15.54
N ALA A 164 22.91 14.11 -16.76
CA ALA A 164 23.93 13.20 -17.23
C ALA A 164 24.33 13.61 -18.65
N VAL A 165 25.61 13.83 -18.90
CA VAL A 165 26.13 14.19 -20.20
C VAL A 165 27.08 13.10 -20.70
N LEU A 166 26.90 12.68 -21.96
CA LEU A 166 27.78 11.67 -22.55
C LEU A 166 29.20 12.23 -22.70
N SER A 167 30.21 11.51 -22.25
CA SER A 167 31.62 11.88 -22.38
C SER A 167 32.06 11.92 -23.87
N GLU A 168 33.09 12.68 -24.20
CA GLU A 168 33.59 12.83 -25.59
C GLU A 168 34.01 11.50 -26.22
N ASP A 169 34.55 10.57 -25.40
CA ASP A 169 34.94 9.22 -25.85
C ASP A 169 33.76 8.22 -25.93
N GLY A 170 32.55 8.65 -25.54
CA GLY A 170 31.34 7.87 -25.57
C GLY A 170 31.27 6.71 -24.57
N LYS A 171 32.18 6.64 -23.58
CA LYS A 171 32.27 5.51 -22.65
C LYS A 171 31.55 5.74 -21.32
N TYR A 172 31.27 6.98 -20.97
CA TYR A 172 30.70 7.35 -19.67
C TYR A 172 29.59 8.37 -19.82
N TYR A 173 28.63 8.33 -18.91
CA TYR A 173 27.78 9.46 -18.57
C TYR A 173 28.38 10.22 -17.40
N ILE A 174 28.53 11.53 -17.53
CA ILE A 174 29.02 12.43 -16.47
C ILE A 174 27.79 12.94 -15.71
N LEU A 175 27.58 12.47 -14.49
CA LEU A 175 26.45 12.85 -13.65
C LEU A 175 26.79 14.05 -12.80
N ASN A 176 25.88 15.04 -12.79
CA ASN A 176 25.95 16.23 -11.94
C ASN A 176 24.58 16.52 -11.33
N GLY A 177 24.51 16.78 -10.02
CA GLY A 177 23.29 17.10 -9.31
C GLY A 177 23.25 16.57 -7.88
N GLN A 178 22.05 16.50 -7.32
CA GLN A 178 21.87 16.05 -5.95
C GLN A 178 20.57 15.26 -5.76
N LYS A 179 20.58 14.34 -4.79
CA LYS A 179 19.42 13.59 -4.36
C LYS A 179 19.19 13.80 -2.87
N MET A 180 17.91 13.73 -2.45
CA MET A 180 17.49 14.04 -1.09
C MET A 180 16.62 12.92 -0.53
N TRP A 181 16.65 12.72 0.78
CA TRP A 181 15.87 11.71 1.51
C TRP A 181 16.13 10.27 1.06
N ILE A 182 17.39 9.93 0.75
CA ILE A 182 17.74 8.63 0.21
C ILE A 182 17.95 7.62 1.35
N THR A 183 17.00 6.68 1.44
CA THR A 183 17.07 5.56 2.39
C THR A 183 18.23 4.64 2.06
N ASN A 184 18.90 4.11 3.08
CA ASN A 184 20.09 3.27 3.01
C ASN A 184 21.34 3.98 2.45
N ALA A 185 21.29 5.26 2.11
CA ALA A 185 22.42 5.97 1.51
C ALA A 185 23.69 5.98 2.37
N GLY A 186 23.57 5.78 3.69
CA GLY A 186 24.73 5.69 4.58
C GLY A 186 25.62 4.49 4.33
N PHE A 187 25.08 3.40 3.77
CA PHE A 187 25.80 2.13 3.63
C PHE A 187 25.56 1.37 2.32
N SER A 188 24.62 1.79 1.45
CA SER A 188 24.38 1.08 0.19
C SER A 188 25.56 1.12 -0.75
N ASP A 189 25.81 -0.01 -1.41
CA ASP A 189 26.84 -0.18 -2.41
C ASP A 189 26.37 0.26 -3.80
N ILE A 190 25.08 0.06 -4.08
CA ILE A 190 24.44 0.32 -5.38
C ILE A 190 23.35 1.37 -5.22
N LEU A 191 23.43 2.40 -6.05
CA LEU A 191 22.48 3.50 -6.13
C LEU A 191 21.76 3.44 -7.49
N THR A 192 20.44 3.22 -7.48
CA THR A 192 19.61 3.40 -8.68
C THR A 192 19.30 4.87 -8.82
N VAL A 193 19.99 5.58 -9.72
CA VAL A 193 19.93 7.05 -9.86
C VAL A 193 19.12 7.45 -11.08
N PHE A 194 18.19 8.38 -10.90
CA PHE A 194 17.41 8.97 -11.99
C PHE A 194 17.96 10.34 -12.35
N ALA A 195 18.27 10.55 -13.64
CA ALA A 195 18.83 11.80 -14.15
C ALA A 195 18.32 12.06 -15.57
N LYS A 196 18.36 13.30 -16.03
CA LYS A 196 18.07 13.68 -17.40
C LYS A 196 19.34 13.62 -18.23
N ILE A 197 19.30 12.94 -19.38
CA ILE A 197 20.44 12.92 -20.30
C ILE A 197 20.40 14.19 -21.14
N ASP A 198 21.48 14.92 -21.16
CA ASP A 198 21.60 16.23 -21.79
C ASP A 198 20.48 17.18 -21.28
N ASN A 199 19.58 17.62 -22.14
CA ASN A 199 18.43 18.45 -21.80
C ASN A 199 17.10 17.72 -22.02
N ASP A 200 17.07 16.39 -21.86
CA ASP A 200 15.85 15.62 -22.03
C ASP A 200 14.73 16.11 -21.09
N ARG A 201 13.49 16.02 -21.55
CA ARG A 201 12.31 16.37 -20.74
C ARG A 201 11.95 15.29 -19.73
N VAL A 202 12.46 14.08 -19.92
CA VAL A 202 12.13 12.89 -19.12
C VAL A 202 13.40 12.29 -18.53
N LEU A 203 13.25 11.62 -17.40
CA LEU A 203 14.33 10.95 -16.69
C LEU A 203 14.79 9.68 -17.43
N SER A 204 16.06 9.37 -17.27
CA SER A 204 16.69 8.07 -17.51
C SER A 204 17.14 7.46 -16.17
N ALA A 205 17.41 6.17 -16.11
CA ALA A 205 17.81 5.49 -14.89
C ALA A 205 19.20 4.86 -15.04
N PHE A 206 20.00 4.92 -13.98
CA PHE A 206 21.41 4.48 -13.99
C PHE A 206 21.71 3.62 -12.76
N ILE A 207 22.56 2.60 -12.95
CA ILE A 207 23.21 1.88 -11.86
C ILE A 207 24.50 2.63 -11.53
N VAL A 208 24.60 3.14 -10.32
CA VAL A 208 25.77 3.89 -9.85
C VAL A 208 26.36 3.16 -8.65
N GLU A 209 27.65 2.75 -8.77
CA GLU A 209 28.35 2.13 -7.65
C GLU A 209 28.85 3.22 -6.70
N ARG A 210 28.69 3.00 -5.38
CA ARG A 210 29.03 3.96 -4.33
C ARG A 210 30.43 4.54 -4.45
N ASN A 211 31.37 3.72 -4.92
CA ASN A 211 32.80 4.07 -4.97
C ASN A 211 33.21 4.86 -6.22
N TYR A 212 32.28 5.21 -7.10
CA TYR A 212 32.62 6.04 -8.24
C TYR A 212 33.09 7.43 -7.79
N PRO A 213 34.20 7.97 -8.36
CA PRO A 213 34.66 9.31 -8.03
C PRO A 213 33.59 10.36 -8.28
N GLY A 214 33.57 11.40 -7.43
CA GLY A 214 32.63 12.50 -7.54
C GLY A 214 31.32 12.33 -6.79
N ILE A 215 31.17 11.25 -6.02
CA ILE A 215 30.01 11.05 -5.12
C ILE A 215 30.37 11.50 -3.71
N THR A 216 29.51 12.30 -3.10
CA THR A 216 29.62 12.67 -1.69
C THR A 216 28.26 12.55 -0.99
N PHE A 217 28.32 12.27 0.33
CA PHE A 217 27.14 12.03 1.16
C PHE A 217 27.13 13.03 2.32
N ASN A 218 25.99 13.67 2.57
CA ASN A 218 25.79 14.47 3.76
C ASN A 218 25.63 13.55 5.00
N PRO A 219 25.74 14.12 6.21
CA PRO A 219 25.36 13.42 7.44
C PRO A 219 23.92 12.92 7.41
N GLU A 220 23.59 12.03 8.35
CA GLU A 220 22.22 11.51 8.52
C GLU A 220 21.22 12.62 8.79
N GLU A 221 20.05 12.50 8.16
CA GLU A 221 18.93 13.43 8.36
C GLU A 221 18.28 13.26 9.72
N LYS A 222 17.93 14.37 10.37
CA LYS A 222 17.19 14.38 11.64
C LYS A 222 15.71 14.19 11.35
N LYS A 223 15.14 13.05 11.73
CA LYS A 223 13.77 12.66 11.41
C LYS A 223 12.87 12.57 12.64
N MET A 224 11.56 12.70 12.46
CA MET A 224 10.57 12.50 13.50
C MET A 224 10.56 11.05 13.99
N GLY A 225 10.50 10.10 13.08
CA GLY A 225 10.49 8.65 13.30
C GLY A 225 11.45 7.94 12.35
N ILE A 226 11.39 6.60 12.34
CA ILE A 226 12.32 5.74 11.59
C ILE A 226 13.78 6.19 11.74
N LYS A 227 14.14 6.52 12.97
CA LYS A 227 15.43 7.15 13.26
C LYS A 227 16.61 6.25 12.92
N GLY A 228 16.46 4.95 13.11
CA GLY A 228 17.48 3.96 12.82
C GLY A 228 17.68 3.64 11.33
N SER A 229 16.75 4.05 10.47
CA SER A 229 16.91 3.94 9.02
C SER A 229 17.81 5.05 8.51
N SER A 230 18.97 4.69 7.92
CA SER A 230 19.85 5.68 7.29
C SER A 230 19.11 6.46 6.22
N THR A 231 19.25 7.78 6.23
CA THR A 231 18.64 8.68 5.25
C THR A 231 19.57 9.86 5.03
N ARG A 232 20.12 10.00 3.80
CA ARG A 232 21.07 11.05 3.49
C ARG A 232 20.77 11.77 2.20
N GLN A 233 21.37 12.93 2.03
CA GLN A 233 21.53 13.60 0.73
C GLN A 233 22.77 13.05 0.04
N ILE A 234 22.70 12.96 -1.31
CA ILE A 234 23.79 12.50 -2.16
C ILE A 234 24.07 13.57 -3.20
N PHE A 235 25.35 13.89 -3.40
CA PHE A 235 25.79 14.85 -4.42
C PHE A 235 26.66 14.13 -5.45
N PHE A 236 26.45 14.49 -6.72
CA PHE A 236 27.21 14.02 -7.85
C PHE A 236 27.93 15.22 -8.47
N ASN A 237 29.25 15.17 -8.51
CA ASN A 237 30.13 16.19 -9.07
C ASN A 237 31.05 15.54 -10.10
N ASP A 238 30.74 15.69 -11.37
CA ASP A 238 31.43 15.04 -12.49
C ASP A 238 31.59 13.51 -12.30
N CYS A 239 30.56 12.86 -11.73
CA CYS A 239 30.58 11.43 -11.48
C CYS A 239 30.50 10.65 -12.79
N LYS A 240 31.56 9.88 -13.10
CA LYS A 240 31.65 9.06 -14.31
C LYS A 240 30.93 7.72 -14.11
N VAL A 241 29.84 7.52 -14.82
CA VAL A 241 29.06 6.28 -14.85
C VAL A 241 29.22 5.59 -16.18
N PRO A 242 29.67 4.33 -16.26
CA PRO A 242 29.81 3.61 -17.53
C PRO A 242 28.49 3.59 -18.32
N VAL A 243 28.58 3.69 -19.65
CA VAL A 243 27.39 3.73 -20.51
C VAL A 243 26.56 2.45 -20.40
N GLU A 244 27.19 1.30 -20.13
CA GLU A 244 26.56 0.01 -19.89
C GLU A 244 25.73 -0.04 -18.60
N ASN A 245 25.85 0.95 -17.72
CA ASN A 245 25.06 1.06 -16.49
C ASN A 245 23.75 1.83 -16.67
N LEU A 246 23.39 2.24 -17.89
CA LEU A 246 22.05 2.75 -18.21
C LEU A 246 21.03 1.61 -18.08
N ILE A 247 20.02 1.78 -17.23
CA ILE A 247 18.93 0.82 -17.05
C ILE A 247 17.84 1.07 -18.11
N GLY A 248 17.51 0.04 -18.89
CA GLY A 248 16.54 0.18 -19.99
C GLY A 248 17.08 1.07 -21.11
N LYS A 249 16.26 1.99 -21.59
CA LYS A 249 16.63 2.93 -22.67
C LYS A 249 16.63 4.37 -22.18
N ARG A 250 17.35 5.25 -22.89
CA ARG A 250 17.29 6.70 -22.68
C ARG A 250 15.83 7.18 -22.69
N GLY A 251 15.45 7.99 -21.70
CA GLY A 251 14.10 8.53 -21.54
C GLY A 251 13.07 7.59 -20.91
N GLU A 252 13.43 6.36 -20.52
CA GLU A 252 12.51 5.43 -19.86
C GLU A 252 12.50 5.55 -18.33
N GLY A 253 13.38 6.36 -17.74
CA GLY A 253 13.55 6.42 -16.28
C GLY A 253 12.27 6.78 -15.53
N PHE A 254 11.47 7.71 -16.04
CA PHE A 254 10.21 8.07 -15.39
C PHE A 254 9.18 6.91 -15.43
N ARG A 255 9.12 6.16 -16.54
CA ARG A 255 8.29 4.95 -16.67
C ARG A 255 8.75 3.86 -15.70
N ILE A 256 10.08 3.65 -15.60
CA ILE A 256 10.68 2.73 -14.63
C ILE A 256 10.28 3.15 -13.21
N ALA A 257 10.47 4.43 -12.87
CA ALA A 257 10.14 4.94 -11.54
C ALA A 257 8.66 4.70 -11.17
N LEU A 258 7.73 5.03 -12.07
CA LEU A 258 6.29 4.86 -11.81
C LEU A 258 5.87 3.42 -11.61
N SER A 259 6.39 2.48 -12.42
CA SER A 259 6.03 1.05 -12.29
C SER A 259 6.55 0.46 -10.99
N ILE A 260 7.76 0.83 -10.58
CA ILE A 260 8.33 0.41 -9.29
C ILE A 260 7.54 1.01 -8.12
N LEU A 261 7.08 2.27 -8.24
CA LEU A 261 6.22 2.90 -7.23
C LEU A 261 4.85 2.21 -7.09
N HIS A 262 4.28 1.62 -8.15
CA HIS A 262 3.04 0.83 -7.99
C HIS A 262 3.27 -0.39 -7.09
N MET A 263 4.38 -1.10 -7.28
CA MET A 263 4.77 -2.19 -6.39
C MET A 263 5.03 -1.69 -4.96
N GLY A 264 5.78 -0.60 -4.80
CA GLY A 264 6.08 0.02 -3.50
C GLY A 264 4.81 0.35 -2.72
N ARG A 265 3.74 0.82 -3.39
CA ARG A 265 2.45 1.11 -2.77
C ARG A 265 1.74 -0.13 -2.23
N ILE A 266 1.74 -1.25 -2.98
CA ILE A 266 1.18 -2.53 -2.51
C ILE A 266 2.01 -3.07 -1.35
N LYS A 267 3.36 -3.04 -1.46
CA LYS A 267 4.29 -3.41 -0.38
C LYS A 267 4.06 -2.57 0.89
N LEU A 268 3.81 -1.28 0.74
CA LEU A 268 3.48 -0.42 1.88
C LEU A 268 2.17 -0.88 2.53
N GLY A 269 1.14 -1.21 1.74
CA GLY A 269 -0.10 -1.78 2.23
C GLY A 269 0.09 -3.05 3.06
N ALA A 270 1.00 -3.94 2.66
CA ALA A 270 1.38 -5.13 3.42
C ALA A 270 2.23 -4.79 4.65
N ASN A 271 3.22 -3.93 4.51
CA ASN A 271 4.15 -3.56 5.60
C ASN A 271 3.42 -2.93 6.79
N VAL A 272 2.42 -2.08 6.55
CA VAL A 272 1.64 -1.46 7.63
C VAL A 272 0.79 -2.47 8.41
N LEU A 273 0.46 -3.63 7.85
CA LEU A 273 -0.27 -4.70 8.56
C LEU A 273 0.57 -5.29 9.70
N GLY A 274 1.84 -5.60 9.46
CA GLY A 274 2.74 -6.12 10.49
C GLY A 274 2.93 -5.12 11.62
N ALA A 275 3.13 -3.84 11.30
CA ALA A 275 3.21 -2.77 12.29
C ALA A 275 1.91 -2.64 13.10
N ALA A 276 0.74 -2.73 12.44
CA ALA A 276 -0.56 -2.67 13.10
C ALA A 276 -0.79 -3.87 14.01
N LYS A 277 -0.51 -5.09 13.55
CA LYS A 277 -0.63 -6.32 14.37
C LYS A 277 0.26 -6.25 15.60
N LYS A 278 1.51 -5.78 15.46
CA LYS A 278 2.42 -5.56 16.60
C LYS A 278 1.86 -4.55 17.61
N ALA A 279 1.38 -3.41 17.14
CA ALA A 279 0.80 -2.37 17.99
C ALA A 279 -0.48 -2.83 18.70
N ILE A 280 -1.32 -3.66 18.04
CA ILE A 280 -2.50 -4.28 18.66
C ILE A 280 -2.08 -5.24 19.77
N GLY A 281 -1.11 -6.12 19.53
CA GLY A 281 -0.59 -7.04 20.56
C GLY A 281 -0.11 -6.31 21.80
N GLU A 282 0.69 -5.25 21.63
CA GLU A 282 1.14 -4.38 22.73
C GLU A 282 -0.05 -3.74 23.49
N SER A 283 -1.06 -3.26 22.74
CA SER A 283 -2.26 -2.64 23.32
C SER A 283 -3.07 -3.60 24.17
N VAL A 284 -3.25 -4.83 23.69
CA VAL A 284 -3.98 -5.90 24.42
C VAL A 284 -3.22 -6.32 25.66
N ALA A 285 -1.93 -6.61 25.55
CA ALA A 285 -1.09 -7.00 26.67
C ALA A 285 -1.15 -5.94 27.79
N TYR A 286 -0.93 -4.68 27.45
CA TYR A 286 -1.02 -3.59 28.41
C TYR A 286 -2.41 -3.44 29.02
N ALA A 287 -3.48 -3.54 28.22
CA ALA A 287 -4.84 -3.40 28.69
C ALA A 287 -5.24 -4.53 29.66
N ASN A 288 -4.68 -5.73 29.50
CA ASN A 288 -4.90 -6.89 30.36
C ASN A 288 -4.08 -6.86 31.65
N GLU A 289 -3.04 -6.04 31.73
CA GLU A 289 -2.20 -5.90 32.94
C GLU A 289 -2.57 -4.67 33.77
N ARG A 290 -2.90 -3.55 33.12
CA ARG A 290 -3.14 -2.28 33.77
C ARG A 290 -4.48 -2.25 34.48
N LYS A 291 -4.47 -1.93 35.77
CA LYS A 291 -5.69 -1.74 36.59
C LYS A 291 -5.95 -0.29 36.89
N GLN A 292 -7.19 0.14 36.72
CA GLN A 292 -7.73 1.42 37.20
C GLN A 292 -9.17 1.21 37.69
N PHE A 293 -9.61 1.98 38.66
CA PHE A 293 -10.95 1.86 39.24
C PHE A 293 -11.30 0.43 39.70
N GLY A 294 -10.30 -0.30 40.22
CA GLY A 294 -10.47 -1.65 40.77
C GLY A 294 -10.54 -2.80 39.76
N GLN A 295 -10.36 -2.57 38.46
CA GLN A 295 -10.40 -3.59 37.41
C GLN A 295 -9.37 -3.36 36.31
N PHE A 296 -9.12 -4.35 35.47
CA PHE A 296 -8.28 -4.21 34.29
C PHE A 296 -8.91 -3.23 33.29
N ILE A 297 -8.08 -2.44 32.62
CA ILE A 297 -8.62 -1.43 31.70
C ILE A 297 -9.27 -2.09 30.48
N SER A 298 -8.89 -3.31 30.11
CA SER A 298 -9.55 -4.12 29.07
C SER A 298 -11.05 -4.36 29.32
N ASN A 299 -11.52 -4.28 30.56
CA ASN A 299 -12.93 -4.42 30.90
C ASN A 299 -13.79 -3.20 30.60
N PHE A 300 -13.17 -2.02 30.39
CA PHE A 300 -13.93 -0.80 30.10
C PHE A 300 -14.40 -0.77 28.63
N GLY A 301 -15.67 -0.42 28.44
CA GLY A 301 -16.27 -0.33 27.10
C GLY A 301 -15.55 0.64 26.16
N ALA A 302 -14.94 1.71 26.67
CA ALA A 302 -14.13 2.64 25.90
C ALA A 302 -12.86 1.99 25.33
N ILE A 303 -12.18 1.14 26.13
CA ILE A 303 -10.99 0.41 25.69
C ILE A 303 -11.38 -0.70 24.71
N LYS A 304 -12.45 -1.46 25.01
CA LYS A 304 -13.00 -2.47 24.06
C LYS A 304 -13.34 -1.85 22.71
N HIS A 305 -13.90 -0.64 22.68
CA HIS A 305 -14.17 0.06 21.43
C HIS A 305 -12.89 0.31 20.63
N LYS A 306 -11.83 0.81 21.29
CA LYS A 306 -10.54 1.08 20.63
C LYS A 306 -9.89 -0.20 20.07
N LEU A 307 -9.81 -1.25 20.90
CA LEU A 307 -9.26 -2.54 20.49
C LEU A 307 -10.03 -3.15 19.32
N ALA A 308 -11.36 -3.09 19.34
CA ALA A 308 -12.19 -3.58 18.23
C ALA A 308 -11.94 -2.79 16.94
N GLU A 309 -11.86 -1.46 17.01
CA GLU A 309 -11.58 -0.60 15.84
C GLU A 309 -10.19 -0.86 15.25
N GLN A 310 -9.18 -1.09 16.09
CA GLN A 310 -7.85 -1.49 15.63
C GLN A 310 -7.91 -2.80 14.83
N VAL A 311 -8.60 -3.82 15.35
CA VAL A 311 -8.78 -5.12 14.66
C VAL A 311 -9.56 -4.96 13.36
N ILE A 312 -10.69 -4.23 13.37
CA ILE A 312 -11.54 -4.04 12.19
C ILE A 312 -10.73 -3.41 11.05
N ARG A 313 -9.99 -2.32 11.33
CA ARG A 313 -9.18 -1.63 10.31
C ARG A 313 -8.05 -2.50 9.77
N THR A 314 -7.39 -3.28 10.64
CA THR A 314 -6.32 -4.19 10.24
C THR A 314 -6.88 -5.34 9.38
N PHE A 315 -7.95 -6.00 9.82
CA PHE A 315 -8.59 -7.10 9.07
C PHE A 315 -9.10 -6.66 7.69
N THR A 316 -9.70 -5.48 7.61
CA THR A 316 -10.24 -4.96 6.35
C THR A 316 -9.11 -4.57 5.39
N THR A 317 -8.02 -3.99 5.90
CA THR A 317 -6.81 -3.70 5.11
C THR A 317 -6.18 -4.99 4.59
N GLU A 318 -6.02 -5.98 5.44
CA GLU A 318 -5.46 -7.29 5.09
C GLU A 318 -6.29 -7.99 4.00
N SER A 319 -7.62 -7.96 4.12
CA SER A 319 -8.52 -8.50 3.11
C SER A 319 -8.31 -7.87 1.72
N ALA A 320 -8.08 -6.57 1.68
CA ALA A 320 -7.82 -5.84 0.44
C ALA A 320 -6.40 -6.10 -0.11
N VAL A 321 -5.38 -6.19 0.75
CA VAL A 321 -3.99 -6.45 0.37
C VAL A 321 -3.86 -7.82 -0.30
N TYR A 322 -4.37 -8.88 0.35
CA TYR A 322 -4.20 -10.23 -0.18
C TYR A 322 -5.10 -10.53 -1.38
N ARG A 323 -6.26 -9.87 -1.49
CA ARG A 323 -7.05 -9.88 -2.73
C ARG A 323 -6.22 -9.38 -3.91
N VAL A 324 -5.66 -8.18 -3.83
CA VAL A 324 -4.91 -7.60 -4.95
C VAL A 324 -3.59 -8.34 -5.18
N SER A 325 -2.96 -8.88 -4.15
CA SER A 325 -1.70 -9.63 -4.30
C SER A 325 -1.89 -10.87 -5.17
N ASN A 326 -2.95 -11.62 -4.98
CA ASN A 326 -3.28 -12.77 -5.82
C ASN A 326 -3.76 -12.36 -7.23
N ASP A 327 -4.46 -11.24 -7.33
CA ASP A 327 -4.86 -10.70 -8.63
C ASP A 327 -3.62 -10.34 -9.46
N VAL A 328 -2.59 -9.77 -8.83
CA VAL A 328 -1.27 -9.50 -9.46
C VAL A 328 -0.58 -10.80 -9.88
N ASP A 329 -0.51 -11.82 -9.01
CA ASP A 329 0.06 -13.12 -9.35
C ASP A 329 -0.64 -13.75 -10.57
N THR A 330 -1.95 -13.68 -10.59
CA THR A 330 -2.75 -14.18 -11.72
C THR A 330 -2.40 -13.44 -13.01
N ALA A 331 -2.32 -12.10 -12.96
CA ALA A 331 -1.98 -11.28 -14.11
C ALA A 331 -0.54 -11.54 -14.61
N ILE A 332 0.43 -11.72 -13.70
CA ILE A 332 1.80 -12.10 -14.05
C ILE A 332 1.81 -13.44 -14.78
N ASN A 333 1.10 -14.43 -14.24
CA ASN A 333 1.00 -15.77 -14.86
C ASN A 333 0.36 -15.70 -16.25
N ASP A 334 -0.68 -14.90 -16.44
CA ASP A 334 -1.34 -14.73 -17.74
C ASP A 334 -0.41 -14.06 -18.75
N CYS A 335 0.33 -13.02 -18.35
CA CYS A 335 1.34 -12.37 -19.20
C CYS A 335 2.48 -13.32 -19.58
N THR A 336 2.95 -14.15 -18.63
CA THR A 336 3.99 -15.15 -18.87
C THR A 336 3.51 -16.23 -19.85
N LYS A 337 2.29 -16.74 -19.69
CA LYS A 337 1.66 -17.69 -20.63
C LYS A 337 1.48 -17.09 -22.02
N ALA A 338 1.30 -15.77 -22.12
CA ALA A 338 1.26 -15.04 -23.39
C ALA A 338 2.65 -14.83 -24.02
N GLY A 339 3.73 -15.35 -23.42
CA GLY A 339 5.09 -15.32 -23.95
C GLY A 339 5.91 -14.10 -23.54
N MET A 340 5.48 -13.33 -22.54
CA MET A 340 6.30 -12.26 -21.99
C MET A 340 7.43 -12.83 -21.12
N ASP A 341 8.60 -12.18 -21.15
CA ASP A 341 9.66 -12.47 -20.20
C ASP A 341 9.22 -12.08 -18.78
N TYR A 342 9.80 -12.72 -17.75
CA TYR A 342 9.42 -12.55 -16.36
C TYR A 342 9.38 -11.08 -15.91
N GLY A 343 10.39 -10.29 -16.26
CA GLY A 343 10.46 -8.87 -15.85
C GLY A 343 9.30 -8.06 -16.42
N ARG A 344 9.02 -8.22 -17.73
CA ARG A 344 7.89 -7.56 -18.39
C ARG A 344 6.56 -8.04 -17.88
N ALA A 345 6.39 -9.35 -17.70
CA ALA A 345 5.16 -9.95 -17.17
C ALA A 345 4.83 -9.37 -15.78
N THR A 346 5.85 -9.25 -14.92
CA THR A 346 5.69 -8.70 -13.57
C THR A 346 5.29 -7.22 -13.61
N ILE A 347 5.96 -6.42 -14.41
CA ILE A 347 5.63 -4.99 -14.55
C ILE A 347 4.21 -4.79 -15.09
N GLU A 348 3.83 -5.54 -16.13
CA GLU A 348 2.50 -5.45 -16.74
C GLU A 348 1.44 -5.92 -15.75
N GLY A 349 1.66 -7.06 -15.06
CA GLY A 349 0.77 -7.58 -14.04
C GLY A 349 0.50 -6.58 -12.93
N ILE A 350 1.53 -5.95 -12.40
CA ILE A 350 1.38 -4.92 -11.36
C ILE A 350 0.67 -3.67 -11.91
N SER A 351 1.01 -3.23 -13.11
CA SER A 351 0.39 -2.05 -13.75
C SER A 351 -1.11 -2.23 -13.97
N HIS A 352 -1.57 -3.48 -14.12
CA HIS A 352 -3.00 -3.80 -14.18
C HIS A 352 -3.76 -3.44 -12.89
N TYR A 353 -3.10 -3.20 -11.77
CA TYR A 353 -3.73 -2.91 -10.47
C TYR A 353 -3.27 -1.57 -9.89
N ALA A 354 -3.00 -0.58 -10.74
CA ALA A 354 -2.53 0.74 -10.33
C ALA A 354 -3.54 1.52 -9.46
N VAL A 355 -4.85 1.33 -9.67
CA VAL A 355 -5.92 1.94 -8.85
C VAL A 355 -5.90 1.33 -7.45
N GLU A 356 -5.89 0.01 -7.37
CA GLU A 356 -5.87 -0.75 -6.12
C GLU A 356 -4.59 -0.49 -5.33
N ALA A 357 -3.42 -0.39 -6.00
CA ALA A 357 -2.16 -0.01 -5.38
C ALA A 357 -2.25 1.37 -4.68
N ALA A 358 -2.88 2.35 -5.33
CA ALA A 358 -3.10 3.67 -4.74
C ALA A 358 -4.10 3.61 -3.56
N ILE A 359 -5.16 2.81 -3.67
CA ILE A 359 -6.13 2.56 -2.58
C ILE A 359 -5.41 1.99 -1.36
N LEU A 360 -4.64 0.91 -1.54
CA LEU A 360 -3.94 0.24 -0.45
C LEU A 360 -2.95 1.15 0.27
N LYS A 361 -2.22 1.97 -0.48
CA LYS A 361 -1.28 2.93 0.10
C LYS A 361 -1.97 3.94 1.00
N VAL A 362 -3.09 4.51 0.55
CA VAL A 362 -3.83 5.49 1.33
C VAL A 362 -4.52 4.82 2.51
N TYR A 363 -5.36 3.83 2.24
CA TYR A 363 -6.17 3.19 3.27
C TYR A 363 -5.31 2.51 4.34
N GLY A 364 -4.29 1.74 3.94
CA GLY A 364 -3.40 1.05 4.86
C GLY A 364 -2.61 2.02 5.75
N SER A 365 -2.04 3.08 5.17
CA SER A 365 -1.31 4.09 5.96
C SER A 365 -2.19 4.85 6.95
N GLU A 366 -3.45 5.12 6.60
CA GLU A 366 -4.42 5.77 7.50
C GLU A 366 -4.97 4.78 8.56
N ALA A 367 -5.11 3.50 8.21
CA ALA A 367 -5.45 2.45 9.18
C ALA A 367 -4.35 2.30 10.25
N LEU A 368 -3.08 2.23 9.83
CA LEU A 368 -1.96 2.18 10.78
C LEU A 368 -1.88 3.43 11.65
N ASP A 369 -2.06 4.62 11.07
CA ASP A 369 -2.07 5.89 11.80
C ASP A 369 -3.10 5.86 12.96
N TYR A 370 -4.31 5.36 12.68
CA TYR A 370 -5.34 5.17 13.70
C TYR A 370 -4.91 4.13 14.75
N VAL A 371 -4.38 2.98 14.32
CA VAL A 371 -3.99 1.90 15.24
C VAL A 371 -2.93 2.36 16.23
N VAL A 372 -1.87 3.02 15.77
CA VAL A 372 -0.78 3.46 16.65
C VAL A 372 -1.17 4.65 17.53
N ASP A 373 -2.05 5.55 17.05
CA ASP A 373 -2.59 6.66 17.85
C ASP A 373 -3.40 6.10 19.02
N GLU A 374 -4.28 5.13 18.76
CA GLU A 374 -5.06 4.50 19.81
C GLU A 374 -4.22 3.61 20.73
N SER A 375 -3.11 3.06 20.27
CA SER A 375 -2.15 2.35 21.11
C SER A 375 -1.51 3.30 22.15
N VAL A 376 -1.03 4.45 21.71
CA VAL A 376 -0.53 5.50 22.61
C VAL A 376 -1.62 5.91 23.61
N GLN A 377 -2.86 6.08 23.15
CA GLN A 377 -3.98 6.49 23.99
C GLN A 377 -4.37 5.42 25.03
N ILE A 378 -4.32 4.12 24.68
CA ILE A 378 -4.57 3.00 25.60
C ILE A 378 -3.52 2.94 26.70
N PHE A 379 -2.24 3.21 26.36
CA PHE A 379 -1.15 3.28 27.34
C PHE A 379 -1.23 4.51 28.25
N GLY A 380 -1.99 5.55 27.86
CA GLY A 380 -2.10 6.78 28.61
C GLY A 380 -0.75 7.49 28.76
N GLY A 381 -0.40 7.97 29.96
CA GLY A 381 0.87 8.65 30.19
C GLY A 381 2.11 7.81 29.84
N MET A 382 2.04 6.49 30.01
CA MET A 382 3.13 5.59 29.61
C MET A 382 3.30 5.56 28.10
N GLY A 383 2.23 5.68 27.31
CA GLY A 383 2.30 5.73 25.85
C GLY A 383 2.98 7.00 25.30
N TYR A 384 3.10 8.05 26.13
CA TYR A 384 3.83 9.29 25.79
C TYR A 384 5.30 9.25 26.23
N SER A 385 5.68 8.24 27.03
CA SER A 385 7.06 8.04 27.45
C SER A 385 7.87 7.32 26.38
N ALA A 386 9.08 7.81 26.12
CA ALA A 386 10.02 7.15 25.21
C ALA A 386 10.54 5.77 25.72
N GLU A 387 10.10 5.36 26.90
CA GLU A 387 10.40 4.03 27.47
C GLU A 387 9.52 2.91 26.89
N THR A 388 8.46 3.27 26.11
CA THR A 388 7.54 2.30 25.51
C THR A 388 7.63 2.29 23.98
N LEU A 389 7.38 1.11 23.40
CA LEU A 389 7.47 0.94 21.93
C LEU A 389 6.32 1.61 21.18
N VAL A 390 5.19 1.89 21.85
CA VAL A 390 4.01 2.49 21.19
C VAL A 390 4.27 3.93 20.73
N GLU A 391 5.06 4.73 21.48
CA GLU A 391 5.43 6.07 21.04
C GLU A 391 6.33 6.03 19.80
N LYS A 392 7.27 5.05 19.74
CA LYS A 392 8.12 4.81 18.59
C LYS A 392 7.28 4.44 17.36
N GLY A 393 6.36 3.48 17.51
CA GLY A 393 5.43 3.08 16.46
C GLY A 393 4.60 4.26 15.94
N TYR A 394 4.12 5.13 16.82
CA TYR A 394 3.39 6.34 16.46
C TYR A 394 4.21 7.29 15.58
N ARG A 395 5.44 7.61 15.99
CA ARG A 395 6.34 8.49 15.20
C ARG A 395 6.73 7.85 13.87
N ASP A 396 7.04 6.57 13.86
CA ASP A 396 7.47 5.83 12.67
C ASP A 396 6.35 5.72 11.65
N SER A 397 5.09 5.54 12.09
CA SER A 397 3.93 5.43 11.21
C SER A 397 3.69 6.67 10.36
N ARG A 398 4.07 7.85 10.87
CA ARG A 398 3.70 9.14 10.26
C ARG A 398 4.22 9.31 8.84
N ILE A 399 5.38 8.75 8.51
CA ILE A 399 5.98 8.85 7.18
C ILE A 399 5.18 8.12 6.10
N ASN A 400 4.42 7.06 6.47
CA ASN A 400 3.67 6.25 5.54
C ASN A 400 2.61 7.04 4.75
N ARG A 401 2.14 8.18 5.27
CA ARG A 401 1.22 9.07 4.56
C ARG A 401 1.93 10.06 3.62
N ILE A 402 3.27 10.08 3.60
CA ILE A 402 4.08 11.05 2.85
C ILE A 402 4.85 10.40 1.70
N PHE A 403 5.66 9.37 1.96
CA PHE A 403 6.47 8.74 0.92
C PHE A 403 5.63 7.81 0.01
N GLU A 404 6.21 7.28 -1.06
CA GLU A 404 5.51 6.51 -2.14
C GLU A 404 4.40 7.32 -2.84
N GLY A 405 4.58 8.67 -2.86
CA GLY A 405 3.56 9.65 -3.21
C GLY A 405 2.65 9.95 -2.02
N THR A 406 2.39 11.23 -1.73
CA THR A 406 1.53 11.60 -0.61
C THR A 406 0.14 10.97 -0.73
N ASN A 407 -0.60 10.88 0.37
CA ASN A 407 -1.96 10.35 0.34
C ASN A 407 -2.87 11.18 -0.58
N GLU A 408 -2.63 12.48 -0.69
CA GLU A 408 -3.32 13.37 -1.61
C GLU A 408 -3.05 12.98 -3.07
N ILE A 409 -1.78 12.79 -3.44
CA ILE A 409 -1.40 12.34 -4.79
C ILE A 409 -2.04 10.98 -5.11
N ASN A 410 -2.02 10.04 -4.17
CA ASN A 410 -2.63 8.72 -4.39
C ASN A 410 -4.15 8.81 -4.51
N ARG A 411 -4.85 9.67 -3.75
CA ARG A 411 -6.29 9.92 -3.95
C ARG A 411 -6.60 10.44 -5.35
N MET A 412 -5.79 11.37 -5.85
CA MET A 412 -5.93 11.83 -7.24
C MET A 412 -5.72 10.68 -8.23
N LEU A 413 -4.71 9.84 -8.01
CA LEU A 413 -4.41 8.69 -8.87
C LEU A 413 -5.52 7.64 -8.91
N VAL A 414 -6.24 7.40 -7.82
CA VAL A 414 -7.38 6.46 -7.79
C VAL A 414 -8.41 6.85 -8.85
N VAL A 415 -8.84 8.10 -8.86
CA VAL A 415 -9.88 8.57 -9.80
C VAL A 415 -9.32 8.76 -11.20
N ASP A 416 -8.20 9.46 -11.34
CA ASP A 416 -7.57 9.76 -12.64
C ASP A 416 -7.22 8.48 -13.42
N THR A 417 -6.65 7.48 -12.74
CA THR A 417 -6.29 6.21 -13.38
C THR A 417 -7.53 5.42 -13.81
N ALA A 418 -8.55 5.34 -12.96
CA ALA A 418 -9.81 4.65 -13.30
C ALA A 418 -10.47 5.31 -14.54
N MET A 419 -10.57 6.64 -14.55
CA MET A 419 -11.15 7.39 -15.67
C MET A 419 -10.32 7.24 -16.96
N LYS A 420 -8.99 7.34 -16.90
CA LYS A 420 -8.11 7.17 -18.06
C LYS A 420 -8.21 5.77 -18.66
N ARG A 421 -8.32 4.73 -17.84
CA ARG A 421 -8.52 3.36 -18.32
C ARG A 421 -9.88 3.18 -19.00
N ALA A 422 -10.93 3.75 -18.40
CA ALA A 422 -12.25 3.75 -19.03
C ALA A 422 -12.27 4.49 -20.37
N MET A 423 -11.58 5.65 -20.46
CA MET A 423 -11.43 6.39 -21.74
C MET A 423 -10.67 5.60 -22.81
N LYS A 424 -9.75 4.71 -22.41
CA LYS A 424 -9.07 3.80 -23.33
C LYS A 424 -9.91 2.59 -23.76
N GLY A 425 -11.08 2.40 -23.14
CA GLY A 425 -11.98 1.29 -23.44
C GLY A 425 -11.71 0.01 -22.66
N ASP A 426 -10.90 0.08 -21.58
CA ASP A 426 -10.61 -1.10 -20.75
C ASP A 426 -11.89 -1.62 -20.05
N PHE A 427 -12.81 -0.72 -19.67
CA PHE A 427 -14.14 -1.04 -19.12
C PHE A 427 -15.11 0.13 -19.28
N ASP A 428 -16.43 -0.15 -19.24
CA ASP A 428 -17.50 0.84 -19.49
C ASP A 428 -17.90 1.59 -18.21
N LEU A 429 -16.99 2.42 -17.66
CA LEU A 429 -17.28 3.26 -16.49
C LEU A 429 -18.37 4.31 -16.80
N PHE A 430 -18.21 5.02 -17.92
CA PHE A 430 -19.08 6.15 -18.25
C PHE A 430 -20.48 5.73 -18.69
N GLY A 431 -20.60 4.62 -19.42
CA GLY A 431 -21.90 4.07 -19.81
C GLY A 431 -22.70 3.59 -18.60
N GLU A 432 -22.05 2.87 -17.66
CA GLU A 432 -22.69 2.44 -16.41
C GLU A 432 -23.04 3.64 -15.50
N ALA A 433 -22.17 4.63 -15.40
CA ALA A 433 -22.42 5.86 -14.64
C ALA A 433 -23.63 6.62 -15.20
N LYS A 434 -23.75 6.75 -16.53
CA LYS A 434 -24.88 7.40 -17.19
C LYS A 434 -26.20 6.63 -16.99
N LYS A 435 -26.16 5.27 -17.00
CA LYS A 435 -27.34 4.46 -16.68
C LYS A 435 -27.83 4.71 -15.26
N VAL A 436 -26.93 4.81 -14.29
CA VAL A 436 -27.28 5.13 -12.90
C VAL A 436 -27.91 6.51 -12.82
N SER A 437 -27.28 7.54 -13.41
CA SER A 437 -27.82 8.91 -13.41
C SER A 437 -29.20 9.00 -14.07
N GLY A 438 -29.44 8.27 -15.16
CA GLY A 438 -30.75 8.21 -15.81
C GLY A 438 -31.84 7.53 -14.98
N SER A 439 -31.46 6.74 -13.97
CA SER A 439 -32.40 6.00 -13.10
C SER A 439 -32.78 6.75 -11.81
N VAL A 440 -32.22 7.93 -11.56
CA VAL A 440 -32.40 8.68 -10.29
C VAL A 440 -33.82 9.22 -10.10
N THR A 441 -34.49 9.56 -11.20
CA THR A 441 -35.85 10.11 -11.13
C THR A 441 -36.83 9.03 -10.64
N GLY A 442 -37.55 9.31 -9.55
CA GLY A 442 -38.53 8.38 -8.98
C GLY A 442 -37.94 7.28 -8.07
N LEU A 443 -36.64 7.32 -7.74
CA LEU A 443 -36.05 6.40 -6.77
C LEU A 443 -36.85 6.41 -5.46
N LYS A 444 -37.20 5.21 -4.99
CA LYS A 444 -37.84 4.97 -3.69
C LYS A 444 -36.88 4.24 -2.80
N SER A 445 -36.94 4.50 -1.49
CA SER A 445 -36.28 3.66 -0.48
C SER A 445 -36.74 2.21 -0.68
N GLN A 446 -35.82 1.27 -0.58
CA GLN A 446 -36.15 -0.13 -0.79
C GLN A 446 -36.88 -0.67 0.46
N ASP A 447 -38.02 -1.32 0.25
CA ASP A 447 -38.70 -2.04 1.30
C ASP A 447 -37.74 -3.11 1.89
N SER A 448 -37.63 -3.16 3.21
CA SER A 448 -36.81 -4.10 3.96
C SER A 448 -37.41 -5.50 3.89
N LYS A 449 -37.28 -6.18 2.74
CA LYS A 449 -37.52 -7.63 2.68
C LYS A 449 -36.40 -8.33 3.44
N LYS A 450 -36.78 -9.31 4.25
CA LYS A 450 -35.81 -10.16 4.95
C LYS A 450 -35.03 -10.97 3.90
N GLU A 451 -33.80 -10.55 3.65
CA GLU A 451 -32.87 -11.20 2.73
C GLU A 451 -31.94 -12.14 3.51
N GLU A 452 -31.29 -13.04 2.80
CA GLU A 452 -30.18 -13.84 3.34
C GLU A 452 -29.00 -12.91 3.61
N TYR A 453 -28.19 -13.22 4.64
CA TYR A 453 -27.16 -12.32 5.18
C TYR A 453 -26.19 -11.78 4.10
N PHE A 454 -25.60 -12.67 3.30
CA PHE A 454 -24.65 -12.22 2.27
C PHE A 454 -25.32 -11.56 1.06
N ALA A 455 -26.55 -11.96 0.73
CA ALA A 455 -27.33 -11.29 -0.32
C ALA A 455 -27.60 -9.83 0.04
N GLU A 456 -27.95 -9.57 1.31
CA GLU A 456 -28.14 -8.22 1.84
C GLU A 456 -26.85 -7.39 1.70
N LYS A 457 -25.69 -7.94 2.12
CA LYS A 457 -24.40 -7.23 2.06
C LYS A 457 -23.99 -6.95 0.60
N LYS A 458 -24.17 -7.90 -0.30
CA LYS A 458 -23.94 -7.70 -1.75
C LYS A 458 -24.82 -6.59 -2.33
N ARG A 459 -26.07 -6.49 -1.89
CA ARG A 459 -26.95 -5.40 -2.28
C ARG A 459 -26.43 -4.04 -1.81
N TYR A 460 -25.90 -3.93 -0.58
CA TYR A 460 -25.27 -2.69 -0.10
C TYR A 460 -24.06 -2.32 -0.95
N ILE A 461 -23.14 -3.24 -1.21
CA ILE A 461 -21.99 -3.00 -2.09
C ILE A 461 -22.43 -2.52 -3.48
N LYS A 462 -23.44 -3.15 -4.07
CA LYS A 462 -24.00 -2.73 -5.37
C LYS A 462 -24.57 -1.31 -5.33
N ASN A 463 -25.23 -0.94 -4.25
CA ASN A 463 -25.75 0.41 -4.07
C ASN A 463 -24.63 1.43 -3.84
N PHE A 464 -23.56 1.08 -3.11
CA PHE A 464 -22.39 1.94 -2.96
C PHE A 464 -21.73 2.22 -4.32
N LYS A 465 -21.61 1.21 -5.19
CA LYS A 465 -21.16 1.42 -6.59
C LYS A 465 -22.03 2.45 -7.31
N LYS A 466 -23.37 2.38 -7.18
CA LYS A 466 -24.27 3.37 -7.79
C LYS A 466 -24.05 4.78 -7.25
N ALA A 467 -23.83 4.97 -5.94
CA ALA A 467 -23.53 6.28 -5.37
C ALA A 467 -22.25 6.89 -5.96
N ILE A 468 -21.20 6.07 -6.13
CA ILE A 468 -19.92 6.48 -6.73
C ILE A 468 -20.10 6.82 -8.21
N LEU A 469 -20.76 5.96 -8.98
CA LEU A 469 -21.02 6.16 -10.40
C LEU A 469 -21.85 7.43 -10.65
N LEU A 470 -22.83 7.72 -9.80
CA LEU A 470 -23.61 8.96 -9.85
C LEU A 470 -22.73 10.19 -9.64
N ALA A 471 -21.85 10.17 -8.62
CA ALA A 471 -20.94 11.27 -8.36
C ALA A 471 -19.93 11.49 -9.51
N ILE A 472 -19.39 10.41 -10.09
CA ILE A 472 -18.48 10.46 -11.24
C ILE A 472 -19.18 11.06 -12.46
N ASP A 473 -20.39 10.59 -12.80
CA ASP A 473 -21.14 11.08 -13.97
C ASP A 473 -21.42 12.58 -13.85
N LYS A 474 -21.97 13.01 -12.73
CA LYS A 474 -22.38 14.40 -12.54
C LYS A 474 -21.19 15.36 -12.42
N ALA A 475 -20.11 14.97 -11.77
CA ALA A 475 -18.88 15.75 -11.75
C ALA A 475 -18.26 15.85 -13.16
N SER A 476 -18.22 14.73 -13.90
CA SER A 476 -17.70 14.69 -15.28
C SER A 476 -18.56 15.55 -16.23
N GLU A 477 -19.88 15.50 -16.12
CA GLU A 477 -20.81 16.33 -16.91
C GLU A 477 -20.59 17.82 -16.64
N LYS A 478 -20.45 18.21 -15.36
CA LYS A 478 -20.31 19.61 -14.94
C LYS A 478 -18.97 20.21 -15.33
N PHE A 479 -17.87 19.51 -15.06
CA PHE A 479 -16.52 20.06 -15.19
C PHE A 479 -15.76 19.62 -16.44
N GLN A 480 -16.15 18.52 -17.07
CA GLN A 480 -15.48 17.97 -18.24
C GLN A 480 -13.94 17.89 -18.03
N LYS A 481 -13.15 18.52 -18.91
CA LYS A 481 -11.68 18.54 -18.80
C LYS A 481 -11.15 19.32 -17.58
N GLN A 482 -11.96 20.19 -16.98
CA GLN A 482 -11.57 20.96 -15.79
C GLN A 482 -11.65 20.12 -14.51
N LEU A 483 -12.30 18.94 -14.53
CA LEU A 483 -12.45 18.08 -13.35
C LEU A 483 -11.12 17.74 -12.68
N VAL A 484 -10.01 17.69 -13.43
CA VAL A 484 -8.67 17.42 -12.88
C VAL A 484 -8.18 18.51 -11.91
N TYR A 485 -8.78 19.69 -11.93
CA TYR A 485 -8.45 20.81 -11.04
C TYR A 485 -9.38 20.89 -9.82
N GLU A 486 -10.48 20.15 -9.82
CA GLU A 486 -11.45 20.09 -8.73
C GLU A 486 -11.05 19.01 -7.71
N GLN A 487 -9.91 19.24 -7.05
CA GLN A 487 -9.24 18.21 -6.22
C GLN A 487 -10.09 17.76 -5.04
N GLU A 488 -10.86 18.63 -4.42
CA GLU A 488 -11.76 18.33 -3.30
C GLU A 488 -12.87 17.37 -3.72
N ILE A 489 -13.41 17.52 -4.93
CA ILE A 489 -14.41 16.60 -5.50
C ILE A 489 -13.76 15.25 -5.78
N LEU A 490 -12.56 15.25 -6.39
CA LEU A 490 -11.82 14.03 -6.67
C LEU A 490 -11.44 13.28 -5.38
N PHE A 491 -11.09 14.00 -4.30
CA PHE A 491 -10.83 13.40 -2.99
C PHE A 491 -12.09 12.73 -2.43
N ASN A 492 -13.23 13.39 -2.48
CA ASN A 492 -14.49 12.81 -2.05
C ASN A 492 -14.83 11.53 -2.83
N ILE A 493 -14.70 11.55 -4.16
CA ILE A 493 -14.93 10.38 -5.01
C ILE A 493 -13.92 9.26 -4.69
N SER A 494 -12.64 9.61 -4.48
CA SER A 494 -11.61 8.66 -4.09
C SER A 494 -11.92 7.99 -2.75
N ASP A 495 -12.34 8.75 -1.74
CA ASP A 495 -12.73 8.23 -0.43
C ASP A 495 -13.93 7.27 -0.52
N MET A 496 -14.90 7.55 -1.40
CA MET A 496 -16.00 6.64 -1.69
C MET A 496 -15.49 5.33 -2.34
N ILE A 497 -14.60 5.43 -3.32
CA ILE A 497 -14.00 4.28 -4.03
C ILE A 497 -13.20 3.40 -3.07
N MET A 498 -12.38 4.01 -2.21
CA MET A 498 -11.59 3.27 -1.22
C MET A 498 -12.48 2.54 -0.22
N ALA A 499 -13.50 3.21 0.33
CA ALA A 499 -14.46 2.59 1.24
C ALA A 499 -15.19 1.41 0.56
N LEU A 500 -15.59 1.55 -0.70
CA LEU A 500 -16.20 0.48 -1.49
C LEU A 500 -15.25 -0.71 -1.64
N TYR A 501 -14.02 -0.49 -2.15
CA TYR A 501 -13.09 -1.58 -2.46
C TYR A 501 -12.73 -2.41 -1.23
N VAL A 502 -12.45 -1.74 -0.11
CA VAL A 502 -12.11 -2.40 1.15
C VAL A 502 -13.32 -3.17 1.71
N SER A 503 -14.52 -2.59 1.66
CA SER A 503 -15.73 -3.27 2.13
C SER A 503 -16.11 -4.47 1.26
N GLU A 504 -15.96 -4.36 -0.06
CA GLU A 504 -16.15 -5.49 -0.97
C GLU A 504 -15.13 -6.60 -0.69
N SER A 505 -13.85 -6.26 -0.49
CA SER A 505 -12.80 -7.23 -0.19
C SER A 505 -13.08 -7.96 1.13
N THR A 506 -13.53 -7.22 2.15
CA THR A 506 -13.95 -7.79 3.45
C THR A 506 -15.15 -8.71 3.30
N LEU A 507 -16.17 -8.30 2.55
CA LEU A 507 -17.35 -9.13 2.28
C LEU A 507 -16.96 -10.46 1.61
N LEU A 508 -16.13 -10.39 0.57
CA LEU A 508 -15.69 -11.57 -0.18
C LEU A 508 -14.89 -12.55 0.70
N ARG A 509 -14.00 -12.02 1.57
CA ARG A 509 -13.27 -12.86 2.55
C ARG A 509 -14.22 -13.52 3.54
N VAL A 510 -15.12 -12.78 4.16
CA VAL A 510 -16.05 -13.32 5.16
C VAL A 510 -17.03 -14.32 4.53
N GLU A 511 -17.49 -14.07 3.31
CA GLU A 511 -18.32 -15.01 2.57
C GLU A 511 -17.57 -16.33 2.28
N LYS A 512 -16.32 -16.25 1.81
CA LYS A 512 -15.49 -17.44 1.57
C LYS A 512 -15.24 -18.20 2.86
N LEU A 513 -14.91 -17.51 3.95
CA LEU A 513 -14.73 -18.12 5.28
C LEU A 513 -15.98 -18.82 5.80
N SER A 514 -17.17 -18.40 5.39
CA SER A 514 -18.41 -19.05 5.82
C SER A 514 -18.52 -20.52 5.40
N GLY A 515 -17.78 -20.92 4.37
CA GLY A 515 -17.66 -22.32 3.95
C GLY A 515 -16.50 -23.08 4.59
N MET A 516 -15.62 -22.42 5.36
CA MET A 516 -14.35 -22.97 5.85
C MET A 516 -14.28 -23.05 7.39
N LYS A 517 -15.00 -22.19 8.09
CA LYS A 517 -14.90 -22.01 9.54
C LYS A 517 -16.16 -22.50 10.26
N ASP A 518 -16.00 -22.92 11.51
CA ASP A 518 -17.14 -23.22 12.38
C ASP A 518 -17.92 -21.95 12.75
N ALA A 519 -19.14 -22.15 13.27
CA ALA A 519 -20.11 -21.06 13.50
C ALA A 519 -19.63 -20.02 14.53
N GLY A 520 -18.79 -20.42 15.49
CA GLY A 520 -18.30 -19.55 16.56
C GLY A 520 -17.39 -18.45 16.04
N TYR A 521 -16.39 -18.83 15.27
CA TYR A 521 -15.46 -17.86 14.61
C TYR A 521 -16.18 -17.04 13.55
N LEU A 522 -17.06 -17.65 12.77
CA LEU A 522 -17.80 -16.95 11.71
C LEU A 522 -18.60 -15.76 12.24
N LYS A 523 -19.09 -15.83 13.49
CA LYS A 523 -19.81 -14.71 14.10
C LYS A 523 -18.94 -13.48 14.26
N ILE A 524 -17.70 -13.63 14.70
CA ILE A 524 -16.76 -12.50 14.85
C ILE A 524 -16.44 -11.86 13.49
N TYR A 525 -16.20 -12.67 12.46
CA TYR A 525 -15.96 -12.14 11.11
C TYR A 525 -17.19 -11.41 10.54
N LYS A 526 -18.40 -11.90 10.82
CA LYS A 526 -19.64 -11.19 10.46
C LYS A 526 -19.80 -9.87 11.24
N ASP A 527 -19.44 -9.84 12.53
CA ASP A 527 -19.44 -8.61 13.32
C ASP A 527 -18.44 -7.58 12.74
N ILE A 528 -17.25 -8.00 12.31
CA ILE A 528 -16.27 -7.13 11.62
C ILE A 528 -16.87 -6.59 10.33
N LEU A 529 -17.47 -7.44 9.50
CA LEU A 529 -18.11 -7.05 8.25
C LEU A 529 -19.27 -6.06 8.48
N ASP A 530 -20.11 -6.32 9.48
CA ASP A 530 -21.26 -5.48 9.80
C ASP A 530 -20.83 -4.06 10.21
N VAL A 531 -19.81 -3.95 11.08
CA VAL A 531 -19.26 -2.65 11.48
C VAL A 531 -18.61 -1.96 10.29
N ASN A 532 -17.82 -2.68 9.48
CA ASN A 532 -17.17 -2.11 8.30
C ASN A 532 -18.19 -1.55 7.28
N ILE A 533 -19.25 -2.31 6.97
CA ILE A 533 -20.33 -1.85 6.07
C ILE A 533 -21.04 -0.62 6.63
N TYR A 534 -21.29 -0.58 7.94
CA TYR A 534 -21.91 0.56 8.60
C TYR A 534 -21.05 1.84 8.45
N ASP A 535 -19.75 1.73 8.74
CA ASP A 535 -18.82 2.86 8.65
C ASP A 535 -18.59 3.29 7.19
N ALA A 536 -18.52 2.33 6.26
CA ALA A 536 -18.41 2.60 4.82
C ALA A 536 -19.65 3.32 4.27
N ALA A 537 -20.86 2.91 4.67
CA ALA A 537 -22.09 3.59 4.28
C ALA A 537 -22.09 5.06 4.72
N ALA A 538 -21.69 5.31 5.97
CA ALA A 538 -21.57 6.67 6.52
C ALA A 538 -20.51 7.51 5.77
N ARG A 539 -19.34 6.94 5.47
CA ARG A 539 -18.26 7.60 4.73
C ARG A 539 -18.68 7.91 3.28
N ILE A 540 -19.22 6.93 2.56
CA ILE A 540 -19.69 7.08 1.17
C ILE A 540 -20.80 8.14 1.11
N LYS A 541 -21.73 8.11 2.06
CA LYS A 541 -22.80 9.13 2.17
C LYS A 541 -22.21 10.53 2.36
N LYS A 542 -21.34 10.71 3.33
CA LYS A 542 -20.73 12.01 3.64
C LYS A 542 -19.96 12.56 2.44
N SER A 543 -19.04 11.75 1.88
CA SER A 543 -18.21 12.16 0.74
C SER A 543 -19.05 12.40 -0.52
N GLY A 544 -20.07 11.56 -0.76
CA GLY A 544 -20.98 11.76 -1.89
C GLY A 544 -21.80 13.05 -1.78
N LEU A 545 -22.30 13.35 -0.58
CA LEU A 545 -23.01 14.61 -0.33
C LEU A 545 -22.08 15.83 -0.46
N ASP A 546 -20.85 15.76 0.06
CA ASP A 546 -19.87 16.83 -0.08
C ASP A 546 -19.54 17.09 -1.55
N ALA A 547 -19.34 16.02 -2.33
CA ALA A 547 -19.08 16.13 -3.77
C ALA A 547 -20.24 16.85 -4.49
N VAL A 548 -21.50 16.38 -4.35
CA VAL A 548 -22.63 16.97 -5.09
C VAL A 548 -22.98 18.38 -4.61
N ASN A 549 -22.82 18.69 -3.30
CA ASN A 549 -23.01 20.03 -2.78
C ASN A 549 -21.97 21.03 -3.29
N SER A 550 -20.83 20.57 -3.79
CA SER A 550 -19.78 21.43 -4.33
C SER A 550 -20.12 22.01 -5.71
N PHE A 551 -21.11 21.42 -6.45
CA PHE A 551 -21.38 21.86 -7.83
C PHE A 551 -22.85 21.85 -8.26
N ALA A 552 -23.74 21.20 -7.52
CA ALA A 552 -25.17 21.15 -7.86
C ALA A 552 -25.97 22.16 -7.04
N GLU A 553 -27.08 22.65 -7.59
CA GLU A 553 -27.95 23.64 -6.96
C GLU A 553 -29.44 23.28 -7.15
N GLY A 554 -30.32 23.85 -6.31
CA GLY A 554 -31.76 23.77 -6.46
C GLY A 554 -32.32 22.34 -6.47
N GLU A 555 -33.22 22.05 -7.44
CA GLU A 555 -33.85 20.73 -7.56
C GLU A 555 -32.87 19.62 -7.94
N ASP A 556 -31.84 19.92 -8.72
CA ASP A 556 -30.79 18.95 -9.08
C ASP A 556 -30.04 18.48 -7.83
N LEU A 557 -29.61 19.42 -6.96
CA LEU A 557 -28.97 19.07 -5.70
C LEU A 557 -29.89 18.20 -4.83
N ASN A 558 -31.16 18.56 -4.70
CA ASN A 558 -32.12 17.78 -3.90
C ASN A 558 -32.27 16.35 -4.43
N SER A 559 -32.34 16.19 -5.76
CA SER A 559 -32.44 14.89 -6.41
C SER A 559 -31.19 14.04 -6.19
N LEU A 560 -29.99 14.61 -6.39
CA LEU A 560 -28.72 13.92 -6.22
C LEU A 560 -28.48 13.52 -4.76
N ALA A 561 -28.71 14.45 -3.82
CA ALA A 561 -28.58 14.18 -2.39
C ALA A 561 -29.53 13.07 -1.93
N ARG A 562 -30.79 13.09 -2.43
CA ARG A 562 -31.75 12.01 -2.17
C ARG A 562 -31.26 10.67 -2.70
N ALA A 563 -30.72 10.61 -3.92
CA ALA A 563 -30.20 9.38 -4.50
C ALA A 563 -29.04 8.82 -3.70
N ILE A 564 -28.06 9.66 -3.29
CA ILE A 564 -26.95 9.25 -2.43
C ILE A 564 -27.46 8.69 -1.11
N ASN A 565 -28.44 9.36 -0.46
CA ASN A 565 -29.03 8.86 0.78
C ASN A 565 -29.65 7.46 0.58
N ILE A 566 -30.39 7.23 -0.50
CA ILE A 566 -31.00 5.92 -0.81
C ILE A 566 -29.94 4.86 -1.09
N PHE A 567 -28.91 5.19 -1.87
CA PHE A 567 -27.85 4.24 -2.21
C PHE A 567 -26.92 3.90 -1.03
N THR A 568 -26.93 4.71 0.02
CA THR A 568 -26.16 4.47 1.24
C THR A 568 -27.03 4.03 2.43
N GLU A 569 -28.32 3.75 2.19
CA GLU A 569 -29.23 3.23 3.21
C GLU A 569 -28.90 1.78 3.54
N ILE A 570 -28.71 1.48 4.81
CA ILE A 570 -28.45 0.14 5.35
C ILE A 570 -29.37 -0.15 6.53
N ALA A 571 -29.60 -1.41 6.82
CA ALA A 571 -30.32 -1.84 8.01
C ALA A 571 -29.54 -1.51 9.29
N GLY A 572 -30.26 -1.23 10.38
CA GLY A 572 -29.63 -0.94 11.68
C GLY A 572 -28.88 -2.14 12.24
N VAL A 573 -27.66 -1.91 12.70
CA VAL A 573 -26.78 -2.90 13.34
C VAL A 573 -26.45 -2.44 14.75
N ASN A 574 -26.44 -3.36 15.71
CA ASN A 574 -25.95 -3.05 17.08
C ASN A 574 -24.42 -3.05 17.09
N ILE A 575 -23.82 -1.98 16.56
CA ILE A 575 -22.36 -1.83 16.43
C ILE A 575 -21.65 -1.84 17.78
N LYS A 576 -22.30 -1.41 18.87
CA LYS A 576 -21.72 -1.46 20.23
C LYS A 576 -21.45 -2.92 20.64
N GLU A 577 -22.44 -3.78 20.51
CA GLU A 577 -22.29 -5.19 20.90
C GLU A 577 -21.39 -5.97 19.92
N ALA A 578 -21.40 -5.63 18.63
CA ALA A 578 -20.45 -6.20 17.67
C ALA A 578 -19.00 -5.88 18.05
N ARG A 579 -18.68 -4.59 18.31
CA ARG A 579 -17.34 -4.17 18.77
C ARG A 579 -16.94 -4.85 20.10
N ARG A 580 -17.87 -4.99 21.03
CA ARG A 580 -17.59 -5.70 22.30
C ARG A 580 -17.20 -7.15 22.07
N ARG A 581 -17.94 -7.90 21.25
CA ARG A 581 -17.60 -9.29 20.93
C ARG A 581 -16.26 -9.44 20.24
N ILE A 582 -15.93 -8.53 19.31
CA ILE A 582 -14.61 -8.50 18.64
C ILE A 582 -13.51 -8.26 19.67
N ALA A 583 -13.69 -7.28 20.55
CA ALA A 583 -12.70 -6.98 21.59
C ALA A 583 -12.58 -8.10 22.63
N ASP A 584 -13.70 -8.67 23.07
CA ASP A 584 -13.70 -9.78 24.04
C ASP A 584 -12.91 -10.97 23.49
N LYS A 585 -13.13 -11.32 22.20
CA LYS A 585 -12.37 -12.39 21.55
C LYS A 585 -10.86 -12.10 21.51
N LEU A 586 -10.46 -10.86 21.22
CA LEU A 586 -9.06 -10.44 21.19
C LEU A 586 -8.41 -10.43 22.58
N ILE A 587 -9.18 -10.08 23.62
CA ILE A 587 -8.73 -10.02 25.02
C ILE A 587 -8.54 -11.42 25.62
N ASP A 588 -9.35 -12.38 25.17
CA ASP A 588 -9.36 -13.75 25.67
C ASP A 588 -8.33 -14.66 24.97
N ASP A 589 -7.89 -14.30 23.74
CA ASP A 589 -6.85 -15.01 22.98
C ASP A 589 -5.44 -14.59 23.42
#